data_bbaeeac281eac9c92cf349ac6d973ed6
#
_entry.id   bbaeeac281eac9c92cf349ac6d973ed6
#
_cell.length_a   1.000
_cell.length_b   1.000
_cell.length_c   1.000
_cell.angle_alpha   90.00
_cell.angle_beta   90.00
_cell.angle_gamma   90.00
#
_symmetry.space_group_name_H-M   'P 1'
#
loop_
_entity.id
_entity.type
_entity.pdbx_description
1 polymer ?
#
loop_
_entity_poly.entity_id
_entity_poly.type
_entity_poly.pdbx_seq_one_letter_code
_entity_poly.pdbx_strand_id
1 'polypeptide(L)'
;MKKKLYLLVAVIAALTLVVAGCGNGSSKDSAADKKLKVVTTFYPMYEFSKQVVGNKGDVSVLIGAGVEPHDYEPSAKDVAKITEADVFVYNSQYFETWVPKVLENINTNRTTVIDASKGIKLKDFTAAEEAAHEHDHEHGEDEHDHDHDNEAATDADKNPHVWLDPVLAQKQVENIQAGLVKKDKANKTTYDENAKTYVKKLDELDARYQAAFENAKEKTFVTSHAAF
;
A
#
# COMPACT_ATOMS: atom_id res chain seq x y z
N MET A 1 34.78 -71.92 4.04
CA MET A 1 34.35 -70.88 5.02
C MET A 1 34.87 -69.50 4.60
N LYS A 2 36.10 -69.31 4.16
CA LYS A 2 36.69 -67.99 3.79
C LYS A 2 35.91 -67.26 2.67
N LYS A 3 35.47 -68.01 1.60
CA LYS A 3 34.71 -67.37 0.48
C LYS A 3 33.35 -66.79 0.88
N LYS A 4 32.65 -67.38 1.83
CA LYS A 4 31.37 -66.86 2.35
C LYS A 4 31.58 -65.61 3.21
N LEU A 5 32.70 -65.51 3.91
CA LEU A 5 33.04 -64.34 4.73
C LEU A 5 33.37 -63.13 3.84
N TYR A 6 34.08 -63.30 2.71
CA TYR A 6 34.34 -62.21 1.76
C TYR A 6 33.06 -61.71 1.09
N LEU A 7 32.12 -62.60 0.79
CA LEU A 7 30.84 -62.21 0.19
C LEU A 7 29.99 -61.39 1.19
N LEU A 8 30.02 -61.74 2.48
CA LEU A 8 29.30 -60.99 3.52
C LEU A 8 29.93 -59.63 3.77
N VAL A 9 31.25 -59.50 3.76
CA VAL A 9 31.94 -58.22 3.90
C VAL A 9 31.72 -57.32 2.67
N ALA A 10 31.69 -57.87 1.46
CA ALA A 10 31.38 -57.12 0.24
C ALA A 10 29.93 -56.60 0.21
N VAL A 11 28.95 -57.34 0.73
CA VAL A 11 27.54 -56.88 0.82
C VAL A 11 27.39 -55.81 1.88
N ILE A 12 28.09 -55.89 3.01
CA ILE A 12 28.04 -54.86 4.07
C ILE A 12 28.72 -53.57 3.57
N ALA A 13 29.85 -53.67 2.84
CA ALA A 13 30.50 -52.51 2.26
C ALA A 13 29.68 -51.84 1.14
N ALA A 14 28.88 -52.59 0.37
CA ALA A 14 27.96 -52.06 -0.61
C ALA A 14 26.74 -51.37 0.04
N LEU A 15 26.24 -51.85 1.17
CA LEU A 15 25.13 -51.26 1.92
C LEU A 15 25.53 -49.94 2.59
N THR A 16 26.79 -49.78 3.02
CA THR A 16 27.25 -48.52 3.66
C THR A 16 27.45 -47.40 2.67
N LEU A 17 27.62 -47.64 1.38
CA LEU A 17 27.76 -46.64 0.32
C LEU A 17 26.40 -46.02 -0.07
N VAL A 18 25.26 -46.68 0.22
CA VAL A 18 23.94 -46.16 -0.14
C VAL A 18 23.43 -45.17 0.93
N VAL A 19 23.95 -45.21 2.17
CA VAL A 19 23.49 -44.32 3.27
C VAL A 19 24.23 -42.96 3.26
N ALA A 20 25.39 -42.85 2.57
CA ALA A 20 26.17 -41.60 2.47
C ALA A 20 25.63 -40.61 1.42
N GLY A 21 24.62 -40.97 0.62
CA GLY A 21 24.06 -40.16 -0.44
C GLY A 21 22.91 -39.22 -0.07
N CYS A 22 22.37 -39.29 1.16
CA CYS A 22 21.18 -38.51 1.58
C CYS A 22 21.49 -37.48 2.68
N GLY A 23 22.67 -36.89 2.69
CA GLY A 23 23.09 -35.96 3.76
C GLY A 23 23.73 -34.66 3.28
N ASN A 24 23.30 -34.08 2.18
CA ASN A 24 23.61 -32.68 1.88
C ASN A 24 22.54 -32.03 1.01
N GLY A 25 21.29 -32.18 1.40
CA GLY A 25 20.25 -31.22 1.07
C GLY A 25 20.54 -29.95 1.86
N SER A 26 21.48 -29.10 1.38
CA SER A 26 21.41 -27.69 1.70
C SER A 26 20.01 -27.26 1.33
N SER A 27 19.16 -27.11 2.33
CA SER A 27 17.96 -26.28 2.24
C SER A 27 18.47 -24.91 1.79
N LYS A 28 18.57 -24.70 0.49
CA LYS A 28 18.35 -23.38 -0.04
C LYS A 28 16.90 -23.11 0.34
N ASP A 29 16.67 -22.61 1.56
CA ASP A 29 15.55 -21.77 1.85
C ASP A 29 15.66 -20.66 0.81
N SER A 30 15.00 -20.89 -0.30
CA SER A 30 14.97 -19.95 -1.39
C SER A 30 14.32 -18.71 -0.84
N ALA A 31 15.11 -17.65 -0.72
CA ALA A 31 14.62 -16.29 -0.42
C ALA A 31 13.49 -15.86 -1.39
N ALA A 32 13.21 -16.69 -2.40
CA ALA A 32 12.17 -16.51 -3.43
C ALA A 32 10.73 -16.81 -2.95
N ASP A 33 10.53 -17.39 -1.75
CA ASP A 33 9.19 -17.83 -1.31
C ASP A 33 8.65 -17.05 -0.09
N LYS A 34 9.43 -16.10 0.46
CA LYS A 34 8.95 -15.28 1.56
C LYS A 34 8.06 -14.16 1.02
N LYS A 35 6.75 -14.29 1.22
CA LYS A 35 5.79 -13.25 0.89
C LYS A 35 6.07 -11.96 1.65
N LEU A 36 5.98 -10.82 0.96
CA LEU A 36 6.07 -9.51 1.59
C LEU A 36 4.88 -9.28 2.52
N LYS A 37 5.14 -8.74 3.71
CA LYS A 37 4.11 -8.21 4.60
C LYS A 37 3.85 -6.75 4.23
N VAL A 38 2.71 -6.48 3.62
CA VAL A 38 2.29 -5.14 3.21
C VAL A 38 1.15 -4.68 4.13
N VAL A 39 1.35 -3.55 4.79
CA VAL A 39 0.33 -2.89 5.61
C VAL A 39 -0.12 -1.63 4.88
N THR A 40 -1.42 -1.40 4.80
CA THR A 40 -2.03 -0.26 4.13
C THR A 40 -3.01 0.44 5.05
N THR A 41 -3.29 1.71 4.82
CA THR A 41 -4.15 2.51 5.70
C THR A 41 -5.62 2.19 5.51
N PHE A 42 -6.19 2.42 4.32
CA PHE A 42 -7.62 2.26 4.04
C PHE A 42 -7.84 1.53 2.70
N TYR A 43 -9.10 1.27 2.35
CA TYR A 43 -9.45 0.33 1.29
C TYR A 43 -8.82 0.62 -0.10
N PRO A 44 -8.81 1.85 -0.65
CA PRO A 44 -8.13 2.13 -1.91
C PRO A 44 -6.65 1.74 -1.91
N MET A 45 -5.91 2.07 -0.86
CA MET A 45 -4.50 1.70 -0.70
C MET A 45 -4.33 0.18 -0.62
N TYR A 46 -5.25 -0.50 0.07
CA TYR A 46 -5.29 -1.97 0.13
C TYR A 46 -5.51 -2.57 -1.25
N GLU A 47 -6.53 -2.12 -1.98
CA GLU A 47 -6.88 -2.69 -3.28
C GLU A 47 -5.76 -2.47 -4.30
N PHE A 48 -5.22 -1.24 -4.40
CA PHE A 48 -4.12 -0.94 -5.31
C PHE A 48 -2.88 -1.78 -5.00
N SER A 49 -2.52 -1.87 -3.71
CA SER A 49 -1.38 -2.68 -3.27
C SER A 49 -1.59 -4.17 -3.58
N LYS A 50 -2.79 -4.69 -3.33
CA LYS A 50 -3.13 -6.08 -3.59
C LYS A 50 -3.07 -6.43 -5.06
N GLN A 51 -3.57 -5.56 -5.92
CA GLN A 51 -3.53 -5.75 -7.37
C GLN A 51 -2.08 -5.79 -7.88
N VAL A 52 -1.19 -4.93 -7.37
CA VAL A 52 0.22 -4.88 -7.79
C VAL A 52 1.03 -6.05 -7.21
N VAL A 53 0.88 -6.32 -5.91
CA VAL A 53 1.62 -7.39 -5.22
C VAL A 53 1.26 -8.78 -5.74
N GLY A 54 -0.03 -9.01 -6.06
CA GLY A 54 -0.53 -10.32 -6.48
C GLY A 54 -0.27 -11.39 -5.42
N ASN A 55 0.35 -12.49 -5.81
CA ASN A 55 0.68 -13.61 -4.91
C ASN A 55 2.04 -13.47 -4.20
N LYS A 56 2.76 -12.35 -4.41
CA LYS A 56 4.11 -12.12 -3.86
C LYS A 56 4.09 -11.52 -2.47
N GLY A 57 2.94 -11.11 -1.96
CA GLY A 57 2.80 -10.56 -0.62
C GLY A 57 1.43 -10.80 -0.02
N ASP A 58 1.37 -10.63 1.31
CA ASP A 58 0.14 -10.62 2.08
C ASP A 58 -0.16 -9.16 2.45
N VAL A 59 -1.27 -8.64 1.93
CA VAL A 59 -1.69 -7.25 2.13
C VAL A 59 -2.75 -7.20 3.22
N SER A 60 -2.58 -6.29 4.17
CA SER A 60 -3.55 -6.03 5.23
C SER A 60 -3.90 -4.56 5.30
N VAL A 61 -5.11 -4.25 5.75
CA VAL A 61 -5.63 -2.89 5.93
C VAL A 61 -5.76 -2.58 7.42
N LEU A 62 -5.46 -1.34 7.81
CA LEU A 62 -5.61 -0.87 9.20
C LEU A 62 -7.06 -0.43 9.47
N ILE A 63 -7.60 0.41 8.60
CA ILE A 63 -8.91 1.01 8.75
C ILE A 63 -9.95 0.09 8.13
N GLY A 64 -10.77 -0.52 8.98
CA GLY A 64 -11.81 -1.47 8.58
C GLY A 64 -13.03 -0.79 7.95
N ALA A 65 -13.91 -1.58 7.36
CA ALA A 65 -15.15 -1.09 6.80
C ALA A 65 -16.02 -0.41 7.90
N GLY A 66 -16.62 0.73 7.56
CA GLY A 66 -17.49 1.49 8.46
C GLY A 66 -16.77 2.39 9.47
N VAL A 67 -15.44 2.46 9.40
CA VAL A 67 -14.64 3.43 10.18
C VAL A 67 -14.36 4.63 9.29
N GLU A 68 -14.57 5.84 9.82
CA GLU A 68 -14.25 7.09 9.12
C GLU A 68 -12.73 7.27 9.06
N PRO A 69 -12.14 7.35 7.85
CA PRO A 69 -10.69 7.40 7.74
C PRO A 69 -10.06 8.74 8.17
N HIS A 70 -10.78 9.86 8.07
CA HIS A 70 -10.27 11.18 8.47
C HIS A 70 -10.03 11.28 9.97
N ASP A 71 -10.91 10.64 10.77
CA ASP A 71 -10.84 10.66 12.23
C ASP A 71 -10.04 9.49 12.82
N TYR A 72 -9.41 8.69 11.96
CA TYR A 72 -8.72 7.50 12.41
C TYR A 72 -7.43 7.82 13.15
N GLU A 73 -7.34 7.34 14.40
CA GLU A 73 -6.14 7.37 15.22
C GLU A 73 -5.59 5.95 15.38
N PRO A 74 -4.32 5.68 15.00
CA PRO A 74 -3.76 4.33 15.09
C PRO A 74 -3.56 3.90 16.54
N SER A 75 -4.06 2.72 16.87
CA SER A 75 -3.78 2.08 18.16
C SER A 75 -2.30 1.64 18.24
N ALA A 76 -1.82 1.39 19.47
CA ALA A 76 -0.47 0.82 19.66
C ALA A 76 -0.27 -0.49 18.90
N LYS A 77 -1.34 -1.29 18.71
CA LYS A 77 -1.32 -2.51 17.91
C LYS A 77 -1.13 -2.23 16.41
N ASP A 78 -1.71 -1.14 15.92
CA ASP A 78 -1.57 -0.75 14.51
C ASP A 78 -0.18 -0.20 14.23
N VAL A 79 0.37 0.59 15.14
CA VAL A 79 1.78 1.04 15.10
C VAL A 79 2.74 -0.16 15.10
N ALA A 80 2.48 -1.18 15.92
CA ALA A 80 3.28 -2.40 15.93
C ALA A 80 3.20 -3.13 14.58
N LYS A 81 2.01 -3.27 13.96
CA LYS A 81 1.86 -3.87 12.63
C LYS A 81 2.66 -3.12 11.57
N ILE A 82 2.61 -1.77 11.58
CA ILE A 82 3.39 -0.95 10.65
C ILE A 82 4.88 -1.17 10.84
N THR A 83 5.36 -1.19 12.10
CA THR A 83 6.77 -1.40 12.45
C THR A 83 7.28 -2.78 12.01
N GLU A 84 6.43 -3.81 12.03
CA GLU A 84 6.76 -5.18 11.64
C GLU A 84 6.60 -5.44 10.14
N ALA A 85 6.01 -4.52 9.40
CA ALA A 85 5.78 -4.65 7.97
C ALA A 85 7.09 -4.58 7.16
N ASP A 86 7.11 -5.25 6.01
CA ASP A 86 8.14 -5.05 4.99
C ASP A 86 7.88 -3.79 4.18
N VAL A 87 6.58 -3.47 3.96
CA VAL A 87 6.11 -2.29 3.24
C VAL A 87 4.91 -1.68 3.97
N PHE A 88 4.90 -0.37 4.11
CA PHE A 88 3.77 0.42 4.59
C PHE A 88 3.34 1.39 3.49
N VAL A 89 2.04 1.37 3.14
CA VAL A 89 1.45 2.20 2.08
C VAL A 89 0.37 3.08 2.68
N TYR A 90 0.43 4.36 2.45
CA TYR A 90 -0.57 5.35 2.83
C TYR A 90 -0.88 6.28 1.65
N ASN A 91 -1.98 6.99 1.68
CA ASN A 91 -2.38 7.89 0.59
C ASN A 91 -1.50 9.13 0.55
N SER A 92 -1.54 9.95 1.61
CA SER A 92 -0.74 11.16 1.75
C SER A 92 -0.76 11.68 3.18
N GLN A 93 0.19 12.55 3.55
CA GLN A 93 0.18 13.23 4.85
C GLN A 93 -1.02 14.18 5.05
N TYR A 94 -1.68 14.57 3.95
CA TYR A 94 -2.87 15.43 3.97
C TYR A 94 -4.16 14.66 4.27
N PHE A 95 -4.16 13.36 4.10
CA PHE A 95 -5.28 12.47 4.41
C PHE A 95 -5.06 11.74 5.73
N GLU A 96 -3.93 11.07 5.86
CA GLU A 96 -3.54 10.39 7.09
C GLU A 96 -2.58 11.29 7.91
N THR A 97 -3.13 12.32 8.55
CA THR A 97 -2.38 13.35 9.30
C THR A 97 -1.55 12.78 10.46
N TRP A 98 -1.90 11.58 10.94
CA TRP A 98 -1.18 10.86 11.97
C TRP A 98 0.11 10.17 11.49
N VAL A 99 0.24 9.95 10.17
CA VAL A 99 1.36 9.18 9.59
C VAL A 99 2.72 9.83 9.86
N PRO A 100 2.95 11.15 9.69
CA PRO A 100 4.26 11.76 9.98
C PRO A 100 4.77 11.42 11.38
N LYS A 101 3.92 11.53 12.42
CA LYS A 101 4.27 11.23 13.80
C LYS A 101 4.63 9.75 14.02
N VAL A 102 3.92 8.84 13.35
CA VAL A 102 4.22 7.40 13.42
C VAL A 102 5.55 7.10 12.74
N LEU A 103 5.84 7.75 11.61
CA LEU A 103 7.09 7.54 10.86
C LEU A 103 8.35 7.96 11.62
N GLU A 104 8.26 8.91 12.56
CA GLU A 104 9.39 9.29 13.43
C GLU A 104 9.93 8.09 14.24
N ASN A 105 9.08 7.12 14.54
CA ASN A 105 9.39 5.95 15.35
C ASN A 105 9.61 4.66 14.56
N ILE A 106 9.54 4.73 13.22
CA ILE A 106 9.71 3.56 12.35
C ILE A 106 11.12 3.50 11.79
N ASN A 107 11.71 2.30 11.82
CA ASN A 107 12.97 2.04 11.13
C ASN A 107 12.75 1.91 9.61
N THR A 108 12.87 3.02 8.90
CA THR A 108 12.70 3.10 7.44
C THR A 108 13.76 2.32 6.64
N ASN A 109 14.83 1.86 7.27
CA ASN A 109 15.77 0.91 6.64
C ASN A 109 15.18 -0.51 6.58
N ARG A 110 14.27 -0.84 7.47
CA ARG A 110 13.57 -2.13 7.51
C ARG A 110 12.26 -2.07 6.73
N THR A 111 11.42 -1.11 7.04
CA THR A 111 10.09 -0.92 6.43
C THR A 111 10.19 0.08 5.29
N THR A 112 9.85 -0.34 4.07
CA THR A 112 9.72 0.59 2.95
C THR A 112 8.41 1.34 3.08
N VAL A 113 8.47 2.66 3.23
CA VAL A 113 7.31 3.54 3.33
C VAL A 113 6.99 4.10 1.95
N ILE A 114 5.72 4.02 1.56
CA ILE A 114 5.21 4.48 0.26
C ILE A 114 4.10 5.48 0.50
N ASP A 115 4.37 6.74 0.16
CA ASP A 115 3.37 7.77 -0.07
C ASP A 115 2.82 7.56 -1.49
N ALA A 116 1.58 7.09 -1.58
CA ALA A 116 0.97 6.75 -2.86
C ALA A 116 0.68 8.00 -3.70
N SER A 117 0.47 9.15 -3.08
CA SER A 117 0.20 10.42 -3.78
C SER A 117 1.46 11.23 -4.10
N LYS A 118 2.64 10.67 -3.84
CA LYS A 118 3.90 11.37 -4.10
C LYS A 118 4.01 11.87 -5.54
N GLY A 119 4.22 13.20 -5.70
CA GLY A 119 4.37 13.84 -6.99
C GLY A 119 3.05 14.08 -7.74
N ILE A 120 1.90 13.77 -7.14
CA ILE A 120 0.59 14.21 -7.62
C ILE A 120 0.38 15.65 -7.15
N LYS A 121 -0.01 16.52 -8.08
CA LYS A 121 -0.40 17.89 -7.74
C LYS A 121 -1.81 17.86 -7.16
N LEU A 122 -1.92 18.01 -5.85
CA LEU A 122 -3.21 18.13 -5.17
C LEU A 122 -3.86 19.47 -5.54
N LYS A 123 -5.19 19.48 -5.68
CA LYS A 123 -5.98 20.69 -5.81
C LYS A 123 -6.15 21.33 -4.43
N ASP A 124 -6.29 22.64 -4.41
CA ASP A 124 -6.74 23.34 -3.21
C ASP A 124 -8.25 23.15 -3.08
N PHE A 125 -8.77 23.09 -1.86
CA PHE A 125 -10.21 23.18 -1.67
C PHE A 125 -10.71 24.53 -2.14
N THR A 126 -11.93 24.56 -2.68
CA THR A 126 -12.62 25.84 -2.93
C THR A 126 -13.22 26.34 -1.60
N ALA A 127 -13.47 27.64 -1.48
CA ALA A 127 -14.08 28.22 -0.27
C ALA A 127 -15.43 27.56 0.11
N ALA A 128 -16.17 26.99 -0.84
CA ALA A 128 -17.39 26.25 -0.58
C ALA A 128 -17.13 24.83 -0.02
N GLU A 129 -16.02 24.21 -0.44
CA GLU A 129 -15.57 22.91 0.06
C GLU A 129 -14.93 23.03 1.44
N GLU A 130 -14.18 24.11 1.70
CA GLU A 130 -13.63 24.44 3.03
C GLU A 130 -14.73 24.58 4.07
N ALA A 131 -15.78 25.33 3.78
CA ALA A 131 -16.93 25.50 4.68
C ALA A 131 -17.66 24.17 4.97
N ALA A 132 -17.63 23.19 4.07
CA ALA A 132 -18.18 21.87 4.29
C ALA A 132 -17.26 20.97 5.15
N HIS A 133 -15.94 21.19 5.06
CA HIS A 133 -14.95 20.43 5.84
C HIS A 133 -14.90 20.87 7.32
N GLU A 134 -15.07 22.19 7.59
CA GLU A 134 -15.07 22.72 8.97
C GLU A 134 -16.21 22.19 9.84
N HIS A 135 -17.30 21.73 9.24
CA HIS A 135 -18.42 21.14 9.97
C HIS A 135 -18.18 19.69 10.46
N ASP A 136 -17.18 18.99 9.96
CA ASP A 136 -16.83 17.63 10.39
C ASP A 136 -15.85 17.60 11.59
N HIS A 137 -15.26 18.76 11.94
CA HIS A 137 -14.33 18.90 13.06
C HIS A 137 -14.93 19.75 14.17
N GLU A 138 -15.87 19.22 14.95
CA GLU A 138 -16.32 19.82 16.21
C GLU A 138 -15.18 19.75 17.26
N HIS A 139 -14.28 20.73 17.22
CA HIS A 139 -13.35 21.00 18.32
C HIS A 139 -13.69 22.30 19.02
N GLY A 140 -13.76 22.20 20.35
CA GLY A 140 -14.22 23.19 21.29
C GLY A 140 -13.66 24.61 21.03
N GLU A 141 -14.54 25.54 21.32
CA GLU A 141 -14.36 26.98 21.23
C GLU A 141 -13.11 27.46 21.96
N ASP A 142 -12.15 27.97 21.18
CA ASP A 142 -11.23 29.03 21.64
C ASP A 142 -11.30 30.14 20.59
N GLU A 143 -11.92 31.27 20.98
CA GLU A 143 -12.04 32.47 20.16
C GLU A 143 -10.65 33.04 19.85
N HIS A 144 -10.18 32.91 18.63
CA HIS A 144 -9.09 33.71 18.07
C HIS A 144 -9.57 34.52 16.88
N ASP A 145 -9.57 35.82 17.11
CA ASP A 145 -9.79 36.88 16.12
C ASP A 145 -8.68 36.80 15.07
N HIS A 146 -9.02 36.48 13.82
CA HIS A 146 -8.06 36.39 12.72
C HIS A 146 -8.27 37.53 11.73
N ASP A 147 -7.34 38.48 11.74
CA ASP A 147 -7.11 39.44 10.66
C ASP A 147 -6.70 38.68 9.38
N HIS A 148 -7.49 38.84 8.32
CA HIS A 148 -7.23 38.28 6.99
C HIS A 148 -6.15 39.06 6.26
N ASP A 149 -4.89 38.77 6.55
CA ASP A 149 -3.78 39.12 5.67
C ASP A 149 -3.38 37.89 4.85
N ASN A 150 -3.18 38.10 3.53
CA ASN A 150 -2.77 37.16 2.49
C ASN A 150 -1.76 36.11 2.98
N GLU A 151 -2.19 35.03 3.62
CA GLU A 151 -1.33 33.90 3.92
C GLU A 151 -1.30 32.91 2.74
N ALA A 152 -0.09 32.49 2.40
CA ALA A 152 0.13 31.40 1.45
C ALA A 152 -0.68 30.19 1.94
N ALA A 153 -1.49 29.60 1.04
CA ALA A 153 -2.30 28.41 1.30
C ALA A 153 -1.55 27.42 2.20
N THR A 154 -2.11 27.13 3.37
CA THR A 154 -1.51 26.20 4.30
C THR A 154 -1.65 24.78 3.75
N ASP A 155 -0.77 23.86 4.17
CA ASP A 155 -0.86 22.44 3.75
C ASP A 155 -2.21 21.78 4.12
N ALA A 156 -3.00 22.39 5.00
CA ALA A 156 -4.34 21.94 5.40
C ALA A 156 -5.40 22.11 4.30
N ASP A 157 -5.16 23.00 3.31
CA ASP A 157 -6.14 23.37 2.28
C ASP A 157 -6.10 22.44 1.06
N LYS A 158 -5.35 21.35 1.09
CA LYS A 158 -5.18 20.43 -0.05
C LYS A 158 -6.21 19.31 -0.04
N ASN A 159 -6.96 19.17 -1.14
CA ASN A 159 -7.89 18.04 -1.33
C ASN A 159 -7.10 16.73 -1.56
N PRO A 160 -7.13 15.77 -0.62
CA PRO A 160 -6.33 14.56 -0.69
C PRO A 160 -7.01 13.40 -1.43
N HIS A 161 -8.25 13.56 -1.93
CA HIS A 161 -9.10 12.49 -2.42
C HIS A 161 -8.76 12.03 -3.86
N VAL A 162 -7.49 11.95 -4.18
CA VAL A 162 -6.98 11.69 -5.54
C VAL A 162 -7.31 10.29 -6.06
N TRP A 163 -7.60 9.31 -5.19
CA TRP A 163 -7.99 7.96 -5.60
C TRP A 163 -9.37 7.89 -6.27
N LEU A 164 -10.18 8.96 -6.16
CA LEU A 164 -11.51 9.04 -6.80
C LEU A 164 -11.41 9.42 -8.28
N ASP A 165 -10.28 9.96 -8.72
CA ASP A 165 -9.98 10.23 -10.12
C ASP A 165 -9.20 9.03 -10.71
N PRO A 166 -9.75 8.31 -11.70
CA PRO A 166 -9.07 7.14 -12.29
C PRO A 166 -7.70 7.45 -12.88
N VAL A 167 -7.46 8.66 -13.39
CA VAL A 167 -6.17 9.07 -13.95
C VAL A 167 -5.14 9.28 -12.83
N LEU A 168 -5.54 9.92 -11.73
CA LEU A 168 -4.67 10.10 -10.56
C LEU A 168 -4.44 8.78 -9.81
N ALA A 169 -5.46 7.90 -9.76
CA ALA A 169 -5.34 6.56 -9.20
C ALA A 169 -4.29 5.70 -9.94
N GLN A 170 -4.14 5.86 -11.28
CA GLN A 170 -3.05 5.22 -12.02
C GLN A 170 -1.69 5.65 -11.48
N LYS A 171 -1.53 6.94 -11.18
CA LYS A 171 -0.27 7.46 -10.62
C LYS A 171 0.03 6.87 -9.24
N GLN A 172 -1.01 6.70 -8.41
CA GLN A 172 -0.87 6.03 -7.12
C GLN A 172 -0.42 4.55 -7.30
N VAL A 173 -1.00 3.84 -8.26
CA VAL A 173 -0.61 2.46 -8.59
C VAL A 173 0.86 2.39 -9.04
N GLU A 174 1.32 3.34 -9.86
CA GLU A 174 2.73 3.43 -10.28
C GLU A 174 3.67 3.71 -9.11
N ASN A 175 3.29 4.60 -8.18
CA ASN A 175 4.09 4.89 -6.98
C ASN A 175 4.18 3.65 -6.07
N ILE A 176 3.09 2.93 -5.89
CA ILE A 176 3.06 1.67 -5.13
C ILE A 176 3.96 0.63 -5.81
N GLN A 177 3.84 0.46 -7.13
CA GLN A 177 4.69 -0.45 -7.91
C GLN A 177 6.18 -0.12 -7.74
N ALA A 178 6.56 1.14 -7.89
CA ALA A 178 7.95 1.57 -7.74
C ALA A 178 8.51 1.28 -6.33
N GLY A 179 7.70 1.51 -5.29
CA GLY A 179 8.06 1.20 -3.90
C GLY A 179 8.24 -0.30 -3.65
N LEU A 180 7.33 -1.13 -4.19
CA LEU A 180 7.43 -2.59 -4.12
C LEU A 180 8.67 -3.12 -4.83
N VAL A 181 8.98 -2.61 -6.02
CA VAL A 181 10.21 -2.96 -6.76
C VAL A 181 11.47 -2.56 -5.98
N LYS A 182 11.46 -1.41 -5.32
CA LYS A 182 12.59 -0.98 -4.47
C LYS A 182 12.84 -1.97 -3.34
N LYS A 183 11.78 -2.49 -2.72
CA LYS A 183 11.85 -3.46 -1.61
C LYS A 183 12.22 -4.86 -2.08
N ASP A 184 11.62 -5.30 -3.17
CA ASP A 184 11.74 -6.67 -3.68
C ASP A 184 12.02 -6.68 -5.19
N LYS A 185 13.28 -6.46 -5.52
CA LYS A 185 13.77 -6.43 -6.91
C LYS A 185 13.60 -7.76 -7.63
N ALA A 186 13.58 -8.87 -6.90
CA ALA A 186 13.47 -10.21 -7.48
C ALA A 186 12.12 -10.43 -8.18
N ASN A 187 11.06 -9.79 -7.69
CA ASN A 187 9.72 -9.89 -8.25
C ASN A 187 9.30 -8.69 -9.14
N LYS A 188 10.27 -7.86 -9.55
CA LYS A 188 10.01 -6.66 -10.38
C LYS A 188 9.08 -6.93 -11.57
N THR A 189 9.38 -7.97 -12.38
CA THR A 189 8.58 -8.29 -13.57
C THR A 189 7.12 -8.55 -13.22
N THR A 190 6.84 -9.27 -12.13
CA THR A 190 5.48 -9.52 -11.67
C THR A 190 4.78 -8.22 -11.29
N TYR A 191 5.46 -7.32 -10.57
CA TYR A 191 4.87 -6.03 -10.16
C TYR A 191 4.60 -5.12 -11.36
N ASP A 192 5.52 -5.08 -12.34
CA ASP A 192 5.36 -4.30 -13.56
C ASP A 192 4.14 -4.78 -14.39
N GLU A 193 4.00 -6.10 -14.58
CA GLU A 193 2.90 -6.69 -15.34
C GLU A 193 1.54 -6.49 -14.63
N ASN A 194 1.51 -6.68 -13.33
CA ASN A 194 0.32 -6.48 -12.52
C ASN A 194 -0.12 -5.01 -12.52
N ALA A 195 0.81 -4.08 -12.28
CA ALA A 195 0.52 -2.65 -12.31
C ALA A 195 0.00 -2.22 -13.69
N LYS A 196 0.66 -2.62 -14.77
CA LYS A 196 0.21 -2.35 -16.14
C LYS A 196 -1.20 -2.87 -16.41
N THR A 197 -1.51 -4.07 -15.92
CA THR A 197 -2.84 -4.68 -16.07
C THR A 197 -3.91 -3.88 -15.31
N TYR A 198 -3.58 -3.39 -14.12
CA TYR A 198 -4.53 -2.63 -13.31
C TYR A 198 -4.70 -1.19 -13.81
N VAL A 199 -3.61 -0.53 -14.24
CA VAL A 199 -3.66 0.78 -14.92
C VAL A 199 -4.60 0.72 -16.13
N LYS A 200 -4.51 -0.33 -16.96
CA LYS A 200 -5.43 -0.49 -18.07
C LYS A 200 -6.91 -0.55 -17.66
N LYS A 201 -7.24 -1.19 -16.53
CA LYS A 201 -8.61 -1.20 -16.00
C LYS A 201 -9.06 0.19 -15.55
N LEU A 202 -8.14 1.00 -15.00
CA LEU A 202 -8.42 2.39 -14.65
C LEU A 202 -8.62 3.28 -15.88
N ASP A 203 -7.84 3.08 -16.95
CA ASP A 203 -8.08 3.73 -18.26
C ASP A 203 -9.47 3.41 -18.81
N GLU A 204 -9.85 2.13 -18.77
CA GLU A 204 -11.18 1.70 -19.22
C GLU A 204 -12.30 2.27 -18.33
N LEU A 205 -12.03 2.49 -17.04
CA LEU A 205 -12.97 3.14 -16.12
C LEU A 205 -13.12 4.61 -16.45
N ASP A 206 -12.01 5.32 -16.67
CA ASP A 206 -12.00 6.73 -17.06
C ASP A 206 -12.79 6.95 -18.35
N ALA A 207 -12.52 6.17 -19.38
CA ALA A 207 -13.24 6.25 -20.65
C ALA A 207 -14.76 6.04 -20.48
N ARG A 208 -15.18 5.15 -19.59
CA ARG A 208 -16.60 4.94 -19.28
C ARG A 208 -17.20 6.14 -18.53
N TYR A 209 -16.46 6.76 -17.62
CA TYR A 209 -16.92 7.98 -16.93
C TYR A 209 -17.05 9.13 -17.90
N GLN A 210 -16.07 9.37 -18.79
CA GLN A 210 -16.12 10.41 -19.80
C GLN A 210 -17.37 10.24 -20.67
N ALA A 211 -17.61 9.03 -21.20
CA ALA A 211 -18.78 8.76 -22.04
C ALA A 211 -20.10 8.94 -21.27
N ALA A 212 -20.16 8.56 -20.00
CA ALA A 212 -21.34 8.73 -19.16
C ALA A 212 -21.64 10.21 -18.90
N PHE A 213 -20.61 11.02 -18.57
CA PHE A 213 -20.77 12.45 -18.30
C PHE A 213 -21.10 13.26 -19.55
N GLU A 214 -20.51 12.91 -20.71
CA GLU A 214 -20.86 13.56 -21.97
C GLU A 214 -22.35 13.39 -22.30
N ASN A 215 -22.90 12.21 -22.03
CA ASN A 215 -24.29 11.86 -22.36
C ASN A 215 -25.28 12.18 -21.23
N ALA A 216 -24.82 12.64 -20.07
CA ALA A 216 -25.69 12.99 -18.95
C ALA A 216 -26.56 14.20 -19.26
N LYS A 217 -27.86 14.08 -19.05
CA LYS A 217 -28.82 15.20 -19.20
C LYS A 217 -28.63 16.23 -18.11
N GLU A 218 -28.48 15.77 -16.88
CA GLU A 218 -28.18 16.59 -15.71
C GLU A 218 -26.69 16.45 -15.39
N LYS A 219 -26.01 17.59 -15.16
CA LYS A 219 -24.58 17.65 -14.87
C LYS A 219 -24.27 18.12 -13.45
N THR A 220 -25.30 18.07 -12.59
CA THR A 220 -25.19 18.40 -11.18
C THR A 220 -25.45 17.17 -10.33
N PHE A 221 -24.73 17.03 -9.23
CA PHE A 221 -24.90 15.99 -8.26
C PHE A 221 -24.70 16.58 -6.85
N VAL A 222 -25.18 15.89 -5.83
CA VAL A 222 -25.04 16.27 -4.44
C VAL A 222 -24.12 15.29 -3.75
N THR A 223 -23.17 15.81 -2.99
CA THR A 223 -22.27 15.02 -2.15
C THR A 223 -22.53 15.33 -0.68
N SER A 224 -22.32 14.36 0.19
CA SER A 224 -22.31 14.54 1.65
C SER A 224 -20.93 14.92 2.19
N HIS A 225 -19.92 14.85 1.34
CA HIS A 225 -18.52 15.09 1.69
C HIS A 225 -17.80 15.77 0.51
N ALA A 226 -16.95 16.75 0.79
CA ALA A 226 -16.22 17.54 -0.21
C ALA A 226 -14.99 16.78 -0.74
N ALA A 227 -15.22 15.72 -1.51
CA ALA A 227 -14.17 14.84 -2.01
C ALA A 227 -13.95 14.91 -3.54
N PHE A 228 -14.77 15.68 -4.30
CA PHE A 228 -14.80 15.69 -5.77
C PHE A 228 -14.43 17.02 -6.38
#